data_977f136305d8c99fe5070a8a6a0ac031
#
_entry.id   977f136305d8c99fe5070a8a6a0ac031
#
_cell.length_a   1.000
_cell.length_b   1.000
_cell.length_c   1.000
_cell.angle_alpha   90.00
_cell.angle_beta   90.00
_cell.angle_gamma   90.00
#
_symmetry.space_group_name_H-M   'P 1'
#
loop_
_entity.id
_entity.type
_entity.pdbx_description
1 polymer ?
#
loop_
_entity_poly.entity_id
_entity_poly.type
_entity_poly.pdbx_seq_one_letter_code
_entity_poly.pdbx_strand_id
1 'polypeptide(L)'
;MPFSKKAFKGLVSHTHKEIVSAKYKIGTKYYDATINSIEEQDSELILHLQFNPSITTEVTVSEISLYDTSGELFYSKAENIKFNPVNEGIIVKITINFMEVS
;
A
#
# COMPACT_ATOMS: atom_id res chain seq x y z
N MET A 1 -17.98 -17.63 -5.52
CA MET A 1 -17.72 -18.02 -6.90
C MET A 1 -16.24 -17.94 -7.24
N PRO A 2 -15.65 -19.00 -7.71
CA PRO A 2 -14.23 -18.96 -8.04
C PRO A 2 -14.00 -18.27 -9.38
N PHE A 3 -13.12 -17.32 -9.39
CA PHE A 3 -12.64 -16.73 -10.65
C PHE A 3 -11.55 -17.61 -11.23
N SER A 4 -11.45 -17.65 -12.55
CA SER A 4 -10.33 -18.29 -13.20
C SER A 4 -9.05 -17.50 -12.97
N LYS A 5 -7.88 -18.12 -13.19
CA LYS A 5 -6.60 -17.41 -13.11
C LYS A 5 -6.58 -16.20 -14.02
N LYS A 6 -7.16 -16.33 -15.21
CA LYS A 6 -7.22 -15.24 -16.17
C LYS A 6 -8.02 -14.06 -15.62
N ALA A 7 -9.12 -14.32 -14.92
CA ALA A 7 -9.96 -13.28 -14.34
C ALA A 7 -9.21 -12.56 -13.20
N PHE A 8 -8.52 -13.29 -12.34
CA PHE A 8 -7.70 -12.68 -11.28
C PHE A 8 -6.59 -11.84 -11.87
N LYS A 9 -5.95 -12.31 -12.91
CA LYS A 9 -4.88 -11.57 -13.56
C LYS A 9 -5.39 -10.26 -14.12
N GLY A 10 -6.60 -10.25 -14.69
CA GLY A 10 -7.25 -9.03 -15.16
C GLY A 10 -7.56 -8.05 -14.04
N LEU A 11 -8.06 -8.55 -12.90
CA LEU A 11 -8.33 -7.73 -11.73
C LEU A 11 -7.06 -7.10 -11.17
N VAL A 12 -6.00 -7.88 -11.07
CA VAL A 12 -4.70 -7.40 -10.58
C VAL A 12 -4.18 -6.31 -11.49
N SER A 13 -4.21 -6.53 -12.79
CA SER A 13 -3.72 -5.56 -13.77
C SER A 13 -4.54 -4.27 -13.75
N HIS A 14 -5.85 -4.36 -13.65
CA HIS A 14 -6.72 -3.18 -13.56
C HIS A 14 -6.43 -2.40 -12.29
N THR A 15 -6.32 -3.08 -11.16
CA THR A 15 -6.02 -2.45 -9.87
C THR A 15 -4.67 -1.75 -9.91
N HIS A 16 -3.66 -2.38 -10.53
CA HIS A 16 -2.34 -1.78 -10.70
C HIS A 16 -2.44 -0.41 -11.39
N LYS A 17 -3.24 -0.33 -12.44
CA LYS A 17 -3.40 0.91 -13.20
C LYS A 17 -4.14 1.99 -12.43
N GLU A 18 -5.00 1.61 -11.49
CA GLU A 18 -5.80 2.56 -10.72
C GLU A 18 -5.03 3.18 -9.55
N ILE A 19 -4.07 2.49 -8.98
CA ILE A 19 -3.32 2.98 -7.82
C ILE A 19 -2.23 3.94 -8.28
N VAL A 20 -2.33 5.20 -7.86
CA VAL A 20 -1.36 6.24 -8.25
C VAL A 20 -0.65 6.89 -7.08
N SER A 21 -1.19 6.82 -5.87
CA SER A 21 -0.53 7.42 -4.70
C SER A 21 -0.84 6.64 -3.44
N ALA A 22 -0.01 6.86 -2.42
CA ALA A 22 -0.14 6.18 -1.14
C ALA A 22 0.15 7.15 -0.01
N LYS A 23 -0.50 6.91 1.12
CA LYS A 23 -0.24 7.65 2.36
C LYS A 23 -0.16 6.69 3.53
N TYR A 24 0.53 7.12 4.58
CA TYR A 24 0.58 6.39 5.84
C TYR A 24 0.18 7.32 6.97
N LYS A 25 -0.40 6.74 8.02
CA LYS A 25 -0.93 7.51 9.14
C LYS A 25 -0.08 7.30 10.39
N ILE A 26 0.32 8.39 11.01
CA ILE A 26 1.00 8.38 12.31
C ILE A 26 0.18 9.28 13.24
N GLY A 27 -0.37 8.68 14.32
CA GLY A 27 -1.26 9.42 15.20
C GLY A 27 -2.53 9.82 14.45
N THR A 28 -2.75 11.13 14.29
CA THR A 28 -3.90 11.67 13.58
C THR A 28 -3.54 12.29 12.23
N LYS A 29 -2.27 12.21 11.83
CA LYS A 29 -1.77 12.85 10.62
C LYS A 29 -1.44 11.85 9.54
N TYR A 30 -1.70 12.23 8.29
CA TYR A 30 -1.34 11.45 7.11
C TYR A 30 -0.11 12.05 6.44
N TYR A 31 0.76 11.18 5.97
CA TYR A 31 2.00 11.55 5.28
C TYR A 31 2.06 10.83 3.94
N ASP A 32 2.63 11.49 2.95
CA ASP A 32 2.79 10.87 1.64
C ASP A 32 3.86 9.78 1.68
N ALA A 33 3.55 8.66 1.06
CA ALA A 33 4.51 7.58 0.83
C ALA A 33 4.89 7.56 -0.64
N THR A 34 6.10 7.11 -0.92
CA THR A 34 6.56 6.92 -2.30
C THR A 34 6.30 5.49 -2.72
N ILE A 35 5.65 5.30 -3.85
CA ILE A 35 5.47 3.96 -4.41
C ILE A 35 6.72 3.64 -5.23
N ASN A 36 7.58 2.77 -4.70
CA ASN A 36 8.81 2.39 -5.38
C ASN A 36 8.57 1.39 -6.50
N SER A 37 7.68 0.44 -6.26
CA SER A 37 7.33 -0.54 -7.28
C SER A 37 5.97 -1.16 -6.97
N ILE A 38 5.33 -1.65 -8.03
CA ILE A 38 4.11 -2.44 -7.94
C ILE A 38 4.33 -3.67 -8.81
N GLU A 39 4.25 -4.85 -8.21
CA GLU A 39 4.44 -6.11 -8.92
C GLU A 39 3.13 -6.87 -9.01
N GLU A 40 2.85 -7.42 -10.18
CA GLU A 40 1.67 -8.25 -10.40
C GLU A 40 2.04 -9.71 -10.30
N GLN A 41 1.30 -10.43 -9.49
CA GLN A 41 1.38 -11.88 -9.39
C GLN A 41 0.00 -12.46 -9.71
N ASP A 42 -0.13 -13.77 -9.80
CA ASP A 42 -1.36 -14.40 -10.28
C ASP A 42 -2.66 -13.83 -9.70
N SER A 43 -2.75 -13.73 -8.39
CA SER A 43 -3.93 -13.21 -7.71
C SER A 43 -3.58 -12.16 -6.68
N GLU A 44 -2.36 -11.62 -6.76
CA GLU A 44 -1.86 -10.67 -5.79
C GLU A 44 -1.25 -9.46 -6.46
N LEU A 45 -1.31 -8.34 -5.76
CA LEU A 45 -0.62 -7.12 -6.13
C LEU A 45 0.32 -6.77 -4.97
N ILE A 46 1.61 -6.67 -5.28
CA ILE A 46 2.64 -6.42 -4.27
C ILE A 46 3.21 -5.03 -4.48
N LEU A 47 3.05 -4.18 -3.47
CA LEU A 47 3.55 -2.82 -3.51
C LEU A 47 4.71 -2.66 -2.54
N HIS A 48 5.74 -1.96 -2.99
CA HIS A 48 6.84 -1.54 -2.14
C HIS A 48 6.72 -0.04 -1.95
N LEU A 49 6.41 0.37 -0.73
CA LEU A 49 6.21 1.77 -0.37
C LEU A 49 7.39 2.26 0.47
N GLN A 50 7.83 3.46 0.19
CA GLN A 50 8.89 4.10 0.98
C GLN A 50 8.29 5.20 1.83
N PHE A 51 8.55 5.14 3.13
CA PHE A 51 8.14 6.16 4.08
C PHE A 51 9.34 7.04 4.40
N ASN A 52 9.17 8.35 4.27
CA ASN A 52 10.23 9.32 4.57
C ASN A 52 9.71 10.35 5.57
N PRO A 53 9.41 9.94 6.81
CA PRO A 53 8.91 10.90 7.79
C PRO A 53 10.02 11.86 8.21
N SER A 54 9.65 13.10 8.43
CA SER A 54 10.59 14.11 8.95
C SER A 54 10.76 14.01 10.47
N ILE A 55 10.14 13.02 11.08
CA ILE A 55 10.19 12.77 12.53
C ILE A 55 11.43 11.97 12.85
N THR A 56 12.11 12.32 13.95
CA THR A 56 13.36 11.66 14.34
C THR A 56 13.23 10.71 15.53
N THR A 57 12.01 10.51 16.03
CA THR A 57 11.75 9.61 17.14
C THR A 57 10.99 8.37 16.68
N GLU A 58 10.95 7.36 17.53
CA GLU A 58 10.17 6.15 17.23
C GLU A 58 8.70 6.51 17.01
N VAL A 59 8.13 5.98 15.95
CA VAL A 59 6.72 6.19 15.60
C VAL A 59 6.05 4.88 15.24
N THR A 60 4.72 4.89 15.30
CA THR A 60 3.92 3.74 14.89
C THR A 60 3.02 4.16 13.74
N VAL A 61 3.14 3.46 12.62
CA VAL A 61 2.22 3.63 11.50
C VAL A 61 1.00 2.76 11.75
N SER A 62 -0.16 3.40 11.83
CA SER A 62 -1.42 2.72 12.18
C SER A 62 -2.29 2.38 10.97
N GLU A 63 -2.01 2.99 9.81
CA GLU A 63 -2.83 2.76 8.62
C GLU A 63 -2.03 3.09 7.37
N ILE A 64 -2.27 2.31 6.31
CA ILE A 64 -1.74 2.59 4.99
C ILE A 64 -2.93 2.73 4.05
N SER A 65 -2.94 3.79 3.26
CA SER A 65 -4.04 4.11 2.35
C SER A 65 -3.51 4.28 0.93
N LEU A 66 -4.25 3.74 -0.04
CA LEU A 66 -3.93 3.85 -1.46
C LEU A 66 -5.03 4.64 -2.15
N TYR A 67 -4.64 5.50 -3.08
CA TYR A 67 -5.55 6.40 -3.77
C TYR A 67 -5.54 6.15 -5.27
N ASP A 68 -6.69 6.34 -5.90
CA ASP A 68 -6.84 6.10 -7.34
C ASP A 68 -6.50 7.35 -8.17
N THR A 69 -6.73 7.25 -9.47
CA THR A 69 -6.42 8.32 -10.42
C THR A 69 -7.23 9.59 -10.18
N SER A 70 -8.37 9.51 -9.52
CA SER A 70 -9.16 10.69 -9.18
C SER A 70 -8.86 11.24 -7.79
N GLY A 71 -7.89 10.67 -7.09
CA GLY A 71 -7.51 11.10 -5.75
C GLY A 71 -8.42 10.57 -4.64
N GLU A 72 -9.29 9.63 -4.96
CA GLU A 72 -10.18 9.03 -3.98
C GLU A 72 -9.55 7.80 -3.33
N LEU A 73 -9.96 7.54 -2.10
CA LEU A 73 -9.48 6.38 -1.36
C LEU A 73 -9.90 5.09 -2.07
N PHE A 74 -8.91 4.31 -2.46
CA PHE A 74 -9.13 3.05 -3.16
C PHE A 74 -9.01 1.84 -2.22
N TYR A 75 -8.06 1.89 -1.28
CA TYR A 75 -7.76 0.78 -0.39
C TYR A 75 -7.17 1.32 0.89
N SER A 76 -7.54 0.73 2.00
CA SER A 76 -7.03 1.12 3.30
C SER A 76 -6.81 -0.13 4.13
N LYS A 77 -5.72 -0.19 4.86
CA LYS A 77 -5.38 -1.31 5.72
C LYS A 77 -4.85 -0.82 7.05
N ALA A 78 -5.44 -1.31 8.13
CA ALA A 78 -4.92 -1.06 9.46
C ALA A 78 -3.60 -1.81 9.65
N GLU A 79 -2.60 -1.12 10.19
CA GLU A 79 -1.29 -1.68 10.41
C GLU A 79 -0.79 -1.31 11.81
N ASN A 80 0.29 -1.95 12.21
CA ASN A 80 0.95 -1.63 13.46
C ASN A 80 2.45 -1.79 13.24
N ILE A 81 3.01 -0.81 12.52
CA ILE A 81 4.41 -0.85 12.12
C ILE A 81 5.16 0.15 12.98
N LYS A 82 6.05 -0.35 13.84
CA LYS A 82 6.89 0.49 14.67
C LYS A 82 8.25 0.66 14.01
N PHE A 83 8.72 1.88 13.92
CA PHE A 83 10.07 2.12 13.42
C PHE A 83 10.65 3.40 13.97
N ASN A 84 11.98 3.50 13.88
CA ASN A 84 12.72 4.69 14.28
C ASN A 84 13.37 5.29 13.04
N PRO A 85 12.87 6.40 12.51
CA PRO A 85 13.31 6.97 11.24
C PRO A 85 14.54 7.85 11.34
N VAL A 86 15.48 7.51 12.18
CA VAL A 86 16.59 8.41 12.54
C VAL A 86 17.42 8.85 11.33
N ASN A 87 17.70 7.99 10.39
CA ASN A 87 18.62 8.34 9.29
C ASN A 87 18.17 7.88 7.90
N GLU A 88 17.15 7.07 7.79
CA GLU A 88 16.79 6.47 6.50
C GLU A 88 15.30 6.30 6.36
N GLY A 89 14.83 6.34 5.11
CA GLY A 89 13.46 5.95 4.80
C GLY A 89 13.28 4.45 5.01
N ILE A 90 12.05 4.05 5.24
CA ILE A 90 11.70 2.66 5.47
C ILE A 90 10.88 2.15 4.31
N ILE A 91 11.24 0.99 3.79
CA ILE A 91 10.51 0.36 2.70
C ILE A 91 9.60 -0.71 3.31
N VAL A 92 8.31 -0.59 3.01
CA VAL A 92 7.27 -1.48 3.51
C VAL A 92 6.63 -2.21 2.34
N LYS A 93 6.49 -3.52 2.48
CA LYS A 93 5.83 -4.36 1.48
C LYS A 93 4.37 -4.54 1.84
N ILE A 94 3.49 -4.20 0.92
CA ILE A 94 2.04 -4.40 1.07
C ILE A 94 1.60 -5.40 0.00
N THR A 95 0.88 -6.42 0.41
CA THR A 95 0.33 -7.42 -0.51
C THR A 95 -1.18 -7.35 -0.47
N ILE A 96 -1.78 -7.12 -1.64
CA ILE A 96 -3.23 -7.19 -1.81
C ILE A 96 -3.53 -8.53 -2.45
N ASN A 97 -4.24 -9.40 -1.73
CA ASN A 97 -4.56 -10.73 -2.20
C ASN A 97 -6.03 -10.80 -2.61
N PHE A 98 -6.27 -10.93 -3.91
CA PHE A 98 -7.63 -10.93 -4.45
C PHE A 98 -8.39 -12.24 -4.19
N MET A 99 -7.69 -13.30 -3.91
CA MET A 99 -8.34 -14.58 -3.60
C MET A 99 -9.08 -14.58 -2.26
N GLU A 100 -8.69 -13.68 -1.37
CA GLU A 100 -9.31 -13.58 -0.05
C GLU A 100 -10.51 -12.64 -0.04
N VAL A 101 -10.77 -11.99 -1.14
CA VAL A 101 -11.89 -11.07 -1.31
C VAL A 101 -13.06 -11.83 -1.91
N SER A 102 -13.66 -12.67 -1.16
CA SER A 102 -14.78 -13.47 -1.64
C SER A 102 -16.01 -13.29 -0.78
#